data_69d87dffd2677cf56617b600693571a8
#
_entry.id   69d87dffd2677cf56617b600693571a8
#
_cell.length_a   1.000
_cell.length_b   1.000
_cell.length_c   1.000
_cell.angle_alpha   90.00
_cell.angle_beta   90.00
_cell.angle_gamma   90.00
#
_symmetry.space_group_name_H-M   'P 1'
#
loop_
_entity.id
_entity.type
_entity.pdbx_description
1 polymer ?
#
loop_
_entity_poly.entity_id
_entity_poly.type
_entity_poly.pdbx_seq_one_letter_code
_entity_poly.pdbx_strand_id
1 'polypeptide(L)'
;DWQGTWPVSYDSLTANDAIINGLQFNYTAEAPDETAITGSTATNYTLANLIGKDYDDPMWVDLLNQLTLTDLAELVGHSGYGTRAIDSIGLPATVAADGPQGIKATYAGNNSTVAYTSEPVMAATFNTEILYNVGLSMGEDALRSDNRVVGWYGPAMNIHRTPYSGRNFEYYSEDGFLSGKMAAQEVAAARSKGLVVYIKHFALNDFETYRQSVATFATEQAIREIYLKGFQYAVEEGGANAAMTSFNRIGTRWAGAHSGLCNEVLRKEWGFVGVTLTDAVMANRNWMDVSIGLEAGNDTWLSSGDWLVSKIEGSALRRRTSSIPTRTPPL
;
A
#
# COMPACT_ATOMS: atom_id res chain seq x y z
N ASP A 1 36.50 12.02 24.29
CA ASP A 1 35.61 11.29 25.17
C ASP A 1 34.17 11.48 24.69
N TRP A 2 33.58 10.47 24.10
CA TRP A 2 32.23 10.53 23.53
C TRP A 2 31.15 10.81 24.59
N GLN A 3 31.40 10.48 25.85
CA GLN A 3 30.48 10.76 26.97
C GLN A 3 30.30 12.27 27.20
N GLY A 4 31.27 13.09 26.87
CA GLY A 4 31.15 14.55 26.96
C GLY A 4 30.23 15.16 25.93
N THR A 5 29.78 14.41 24.93
CA THR A 5 28.83 14.86 23.89
C THR A 5 27.37 14.53 24.23
N TRP A 6 27.12 13.69 25.24
CA TRP A 6 25.78 13.37 25.66
C TRP A 6 25.19 14.44 26.57
N PRO A 7 23.94 14.83 26.36
CA PRO A 7 23.28 15.76 27.28
C PRO A 7 23.15 15.11 28.66
N VAL A 8 23.53 15.84 29.70
CA VAL A 8 23.35 15.41 31.10
C VAL A 8 21.92 15.59 31.60
N SER A 9 21.10 16.33 30.85
CA SER A 9 19.67 16.51 31.10
C SER A 9 18.93 16.50 29.79
N TYR A 10 17.70 16.04 29.81
CA TYR A 10 16.79 16.06 28.67
C TYR A 10 15.68 17.05 28.99
N ASP A 11 15.37 17.92 28.03
CA ASP A 11 14.17 18.74 28.12
C ASP A 11 12.93 17.85 28.04
N SER A 12 12.04 18.05 28.99
CA SER A 12 10.74 17.41 28.96
C SER A 12 9.80 18.22 28.08
N LEU A 13 9.42 17.65 26.92
CA LEU A 13 8.43 18.28 26.04
C LEU A 13 7.07 17.67 26.33
N THR A 14 6.10 18.53 26.64
CA THR A 14 4.70 18.15 26.74
C THR A 14 4.02 18.39 25.39
N ALA A 15 3.27 17.40 24.91
CA ALA A 15 2.48 17.55 23.69
C ALA A 15 1.49 18.71 23.85
N ASN A 16 1.43 19.60 22.86
CA ASN A 16 0.46 20.68 22.82
C ASN A 16 -0.95 20.18 22.48
N ASP A 17 -1.95 21.02 22.65
CA ASP A 17 -3.36 20.66 22.41
C ASP A 17 -3.62 20.18 20.98
N ALA A 18 -2.93 20.71 19.99
CA ALA A 18 -3.09 20.28 18.60
C ALA A 18 -2.64 18.82 18.41
N ILE A 19 -1.54 18.42 19.03
CA ILE A 19 -1.06 17.04 19.02
C ILE A 19 -2.04 16.13 19.80
N ILE A 20 -2.44 16.54 21.01
CA ILE A 20 -3.35 15.79 21.87
C ILE A 20 -4.68 15.55 21.13
N ASN A 21 -5.27 16.58 20.55
CA ASN A 21 -6.51 16.50 19.80
C ASN A 21 -6.37 15.66 18.52
N GLY A 22 -5.26 15.80 17.82
CA GLY A 22 -4.96 15.00 16.64
C GLY A 22 -4.83 13.49 16.95
N LEU A 23 -4.35 13.14 18.15
CA LEU A 23 -4.26 11.75 18.58
C LEU A 23 -5.61 11.14 19.00
N GLN A 24 -6.63 11.93 19.21
CA GLN A 24 -7.96 11.48 19.62
C GLN A 24 -8.87 11.00 18.47
N PHE A 25 -8.34 10.91 17.24
CA PHE A 25 -9.10 10.48 16.04
C PHE A 25 -10.32 11.36 15.68
N ASN A 26 -10.29 12.62 16.04
CA ASN A 26 -11.37 13.57 15.75
C ASN A 26 -11.23 14.18 14.35
N TYR A 27 -11.03 13.32 13.34
CA TYR A 27 -11.00 13.78 11.95
C TYR A 27 -12.42 13.81 11.40
N THR A 28 -12.77 14.93 10.80
CA THR A 28 -13.98 15.04 9.99
C THR A 28 -13.55 15.08 8.54
N ALA A 29 -14.05 14.15 7.75
CA ALA A 29 -13.85 14.20 6.30
C ALA A 29 -14.57 15.42 5.74
N GLU A 30 -13.97 16.12 4.79
CA GLU A 30 -14.59 17.24 4.13
C GLU A 30 -15.82 16.79 3.33
N ALA A 31 -16.83 17.65 3.23
CA ALA A 31 -17.98 17.35 2.38
C ALA A 31 -17.53 17.35 0.90
N PRO A 32 -18.03 16.42 0.07
CA PRO A 32 -17.67 16.42 -1.34
C PRO A 32 -18.22 17.67 -2.05
N ASP A 33 -17.40 18.26 -2.89
CA ASP A 33 -17.80 19.40 -3.71
C ASP A 33 -18.79 18.98 -4.81
N GLU A 34 -18.71 17.73 -5.26
CA GLU A 34 -19.55 17.19 -6.33
C GLU A 34 -20.07 15.79 -5.98
N THR A 35 -21.25 15.47 -6.50
CA THR A 35 -21.81 14.12 -6.41
C THR A 35 -21.30 13.30 -7.59
N ALA A 36 -20.65 12.19 -7.32
CA ALA A 36 -20.24 11.24 -8.35
C ALA A 36 -21.44 10.71 -9.13
N ILE A 37 -21.35 10.76 -10.45
CA ILE A 37 -22.31 10.12 -11.34
C ILE A 37 -21.72 8.77 -11.75
N THR A 38 -22.33 7.69 -11.27
CA THR A 38 -21.95 6.32 -11.61
C THR A 38 -23.09 5.60 -12.30
N GLY A 39 -22.79 4.58 -13.09
CA GLY A 39 -23.78 3.84 -13.86
C GLY A 39 -24.45 4.68 -14.97
N SER A 40 -23.83 5.78 -15.39
CA SER A 40 -24.41 6.73 -16.31
C SER A 40 -24.14 6.41 -17.78
N THR A 41 -23.19 5.54 -18.08
CA THR A 41 -22.76 5.24 -19.45
C THR A 41 -22.97 3.75 -19.76
N ALA A 42 -23.65 3.45 -20.83
CA ALA A 42 -23.87 2.08 -21.31
C ALA A 42 -22.92 1.77 -22.49
N THR A 43 -21.62 1.91 -22.29
CA THR A 43 -20.61 1.65 -23.33
C THR A 43 -20.34 0.14 -23.51
N ASN A 44 -20.68 -0.69 -22.52
CA ASN A 44 -20.42 -2.14 -22.50
C ASN A 44 -18.93 -2.49 -22.65
N TYR A 45 -18.03 -1.64 -22.21
CA TYR A 45 -16.61 -1.96 -22.17
C TYR A 45 -16.30 -2.95 -21.04
N THR A 46 -15.34 -3.81 -21.32
CA THR A 46 -14.74 -4.71 -20.33
C THR A 46 -13.26 -4.39 -20.19
N LEU A 47 -12.63 -4.85 -19.13
CA LEU A 47 -11.18 -4.70 -18.94
C LEU A 47 -10.37 -5.26 -20.11
N ALA A 48 -10.88 -6.29 -20.81
CA ALA A 48 -10.25 -6.85 -21.99
C ALA A 48 -10.12 -5.82 -23.15
N ASN A 49 -11.05 -4.88 -23.27
CA ASN A 49 -10.99 -3.82 -24.27
C ASN A 49 -9.89 -2.78 -23.99
N LEU A 50 -9.40 -2.74 -22.74
CA LEU A 50 -8.42 -1.77 -22.30
C LEU A 50 -6.99 -2.34 -22.22
N ILE A 51 -6.81 -3.60 -22.58
CA ILE A 51 -5.48 -4.22 -22.63
C ILE A 51 -4.59 -3.45 -23.63
N GLY A 52 -3.44 -2.98 -23.17
CA GLY A 52 -2.50 -2.20 -23.97
C GLY A 52 -2.85 -0.72 -24.16
N LYS A 53 -3.90 -0.24 -23.48
CA LYS A 53 -4.22 1.19 -23.44
C LYS A 53 -3.36 1.92 -22.43
N ASP A 54 -3.02 3.15 -22.75
CA ASP A 54 -2.30 4.02 -21.81
C ASP A 54 -3.18 4.37 -20.61
N TYR A 55 -2.54 4.72 -19.50
CA TYR A 55 -3.21 5.03 -18.24
C TYR A 55 -4.21 6.20 -18.35
N ASP A 56 -3.95 7.15 -19.23
CA ASP A 56 -4.75 8.34 -19.51
C ASP A 56 -5.71 8.17 -20.70
N ASP A 57 -5.84 6.95 -21.26
CA ASP A 57 -6.80 6.69 -22.33
C ASP A 57 -8.23 6.96 -21.83
N PRO A 58 -9.03 7.77 -22.55
CA PRO A 58 -10.38 8.15 -22.12
C PRO A 58 -11.33 6.96 -21.95
N MET A 59 -11.05 5.81 -22.54
CA MET A 59 -11.84 4.60 -22.34
C MET A 59 -11.89 4.14 -20.89
N TRP A 60 -10.88 4.49 -20.07
CA TRP A 60 -10.91 4.21 -18.64
C TRP A 60 -12.04 4.95 -17.92
N VAL A 61 -12.28 6.20 -18.30
CA VAL A 61 -13.38 7.00 -17.74
C VAL A 61 -14.72 6.38 -18.11
N ASP A 62 -14.89 5.98 -19.37
CA ASP A 62 -16.10 5.33 -19.85
C ASP A 62 -16.36 4.01 -19.12
N LEU A 63 -15.34 3.17 -18.94
CA LEU A 63 -15.45 1.92 -18.19
C LEU A 63 -15.81 2.17 -16.72
N LEU A 64 -15.17 3.13 -16.07
CA LEU A 64 -15.46 3.49 -14.68
C LEU A 64 -16.89 4.02 -14.51
N ASN A 65 -17.39 4.77 -15.49
CA ASN A 65 -18.76 5.28 -15.49
C ASN A 65 -19.84 4.19 -15.68
N GLN A 66 -19.46 2.97 -16.04
CA GLN A 66 -20.37 1.82 -16.08
C GLN A 66 -20.61 1.22 -14.69
N LEU A 67 -19.64 1.40 -13.78
CA LEU A 67 -19.71 0.82 -12.44
C LEU A 67 -20.83 1.46 -11.63
N THR A 68 -21.58 0.63 -10.92
CA THR A 68 -22.53 1.10 -9.93
C THR A 68 -21.83 1.49 -8.62
N LEU A 69 -22.54 2.20 -7.76
CA LEU A 69 -22.02 2.52 -6.42
C LEU A 69 -21.68 1.27 -5.62
N THR A 70 -22.47 0.20 -5.78
CA THR A 70 -22.22 -1.09 -5.15
C THR A 70 -20.95 -1.74 -5.70
N ASP A 71 -20.72 -1.73 -7.02
CA ASP A 71 -19.49 -2.26 -7.61
C ASP A 71 -18.25 -1.53 -7.06
N LEU A 72 -18.32 -0.20 -6.96
CA LEU A 72 -17.23 0.59 -6.39
C LEU A 72 -17.02 0.30 -4.89
N ALA A 73 -18.10 0.13 -4.13
CA ALA A 73 -18.02 -0.23 -2.71
C ALA A 73 -17.40 -1.61 -2.50
N GLU A 74 -17.72 -2.57 -3.36
CA GLU A 74 -17.11 -3.90 -3.37
C GLU A 74 -15.60 -3.84 -3.68
N LEU A 75 -15.20 -3.09 -4.71
CA LEU A 75 -13.79 -2.92 -5.06
C LEU A 75 -12.98 -2.29 -3.93
N VAL A 76 -13.54 -1.31 -3.24
CA VAL A 76 -12.86 -0.63 -2.13
C VAL A 76 -12.88 -1.47 -0.85
N GLY A 77 -14.01 -2.06 -0.52
CA GLY A 77 -14.26 -2.67 0.79
C GLY A 77 -13.94 -4.16 0.88
N HIS A 78 -13.92 -4.89 -0.23
CA HIS A 78 -13.61 -6.31 -0.32
C HIS A 78 -12.30 -6.59 -1.06
N SER A 79 -11.22 -5.95 -0.64
CA SER A 79 -9.87 -6.18 -1.19
C SER A 79 -8.99 -7.03 -0.26
N GLY A 80 -9.61 -7.76 0.65
CA GLY A 80 -8.91 -8.67 1.56
C GLY A 80 -8.57 -9.99 0.91
N TYR A 81 -7.28 -10.22 0.68
CA TYR A 81 -6.72 -11.42 0.04
C TYR A 81 -7.25 -11.70 -1.37
N GLY A 82 -7.64 -10.65 -2.08
CA GLY A 82 -8.13 -10.69 -3.44
C GLY A 82 -9.32 -9.75 -3.64
N THR A 83 -9.90 -9.77 -4.82
CA THR A 83 -11.07 -8.97 -5.18
C THR A 83 -12.23 -9.88 -5.54
N ARG A 84 -13.46 -9.39 -5.36
CA ARG A 84 -14.65 -10.05 -5.92
C ARG A 84 -14.73 -9.80 -7.42
N ALA A 85 -15.47 -10.68 -8.11
CA ALA A 85 -15.79 -10.48 -9.52
C ALA A 85 -16.75 -9.28 -9.69
N ILE A 86 -16.55 -8.53 -10.77
CA ILE A 86 -17.50 -7.49 -11.23
C ILE A 86 -17.79 -7.76 -12.69
N ASP A 87 -18.91 -8.44 -12.92
CA ASP A 87 -19.26 -8.97 -14.24
C ASP A 87 -19.49 -7.86 -15.26
N SER A 88 -20.00 -6.70 -14.84
CA SER A 88 -20.29 -5.55 -15.72
C SER A 88 -19.06 -5.03 -16.47
N ILE A 89 -17.87 -5.21 -15.92
CA ILE A 89 -16.60 -4.82 -16.54
C ILE A 89 -15.68 -6.02 -16.85
N GLY A 90 -16.17 -7.24 -16.67
CA GLY A 90 -15.39 -8.46 -16.90
C GLY A 90 -14.22 -8.63 -15.95
N LEU A 91 -14.27 -8.05 -14.73
CA LEU A 91 -13.27 -8.28 -13.70
C LEU A 91 -13.53 -9.64 -13.03
N PRO A 92 -12.61 -10.62 -13.14
CA PRO A 92 -12.76 -11.88 -12.42
C PRO A 92 -12.47 -11.71 -10.93
N ALA A 93 -12.96 -12.59 -10.09
CA ALA A 93 -12.48 -12.71 -8.73
C ALA A 93 -10.98 -13.06 -8.75
N THR A 94 -10.22 -12.44 -7.85
CA THR A 94 -8.77 -12.64 -7.76
C THR A 94 -8.37 -13.19 -6.39
N VAL A 95 -7.17 -13.75 -6.31
CA VAL A 95 -6.56 -14.19 -5.06
C VAL A 95 -5.27 -13.45 -4.84
N ALA A 96 -5.09 -12.90 -3.65
CA ALA A 96 -3.84 -12.33 -3.18
C ALA A 96 -3.36 -13.08 -1.94
N ALA A 97 -2.06 -13.11 -1.72
CA ALA A 97 -1.45 -13.81 -0.61
C ALA A 97 -0.42 -12.94 0.11
N ASP A 98 -0.33 -13.15 1.41
CA ASP A 98 0.72 -12.58 2.24
C ASP A 98 2.00 -13.41 2.16
N GLY A 99 3.10 -12.86 2.62
CA GLY A 99 4.37 -13.53 2.87
C GLY A 99 5.54 -12.97 2.10
N PRO A 100 6.33 -12.07 2.70
CA PRO A 100 7.56 -11.58 2.09
C PRO A 100 8.57 -12.69 1.75
N GLN A 101 8.62 -13.76 2.56
CA GLN A 101 9.51 -14.90 2.35
C GLN A 101 8.83 -16.09 1.66
N GLY A 102 7.79 -15.89 0.87
CA GLY A 102 7.05 -16.95 0.17
C GLY A 102 5.54 -16.72 0.18
N ILE A 103 4.86 -17.27 -0.80
CA ILE A 103 3.40 -17.16 -0.90
C ILE A 103 2.75 -17.93 0.25
N LYS A 104 2.10 -17.21 1.17
CA LYS A 104 1.53 -17.79 2.38
C LYS A 104 0.16 -18.40 2.13
N ALA A 105 0.00 -19.66 2.48
CA ALA A 105 -1.22 -20.42 2.28
C ALA A 105 -2.43 -20.00 3.12
N THR A 106 -2.23 -19.27 4.21
CA THR A 106 -3.18 -19.13 5.31
C THR A 106 -4.58 -18.67 4.89
N TYR A 107 -4.68 -17.83 3.86
CA TYR A 107 -5.96 -17.33 3.35
C TYR A 107 -6.19 -17.63 1.86
N ALA A 108 -5.12 -17.96 1.14
CA ALA A 108 -5.19 -18.29 -0.27
C ALA A 108 -5.44 -19.78 -0.55
N GLY A 109 -5.44 -20.61 0.49
CA GLY A 109 -5.66 -22.07 0.36
C GLY A 109 -4.55 -22.81 -0.39
N ASN A 110 -3.35 -22.22 -0.49
CA ASN A 110 -2.21 -22.78 -1.20
C ASN A 110 -1.23 -23.45 -0.25
N ASN A 111 -0.87 -24.69 -0.51
CA ASN A 111 0.06 -25.44 0.33
C ASN A 111 1.36 -25.86 -0.41
N SER A 112 1.51 -25.47 -1.68
CA SER A 112 2.57 -25.97 -2.57
C SER A 112 3.58 -24.92 -3.00
N THR A 113 3.81 -23.91 -2.17
CA THR A 113 4.79 -22.87 -2.45
C THR A 113 6.03 -22.97 -1.58
N VAL A 114 7.14 -22.42 -2.06
CA VAL A 114 8.44 -22.45 -1.38
C VAL A 114 8.51 -21.37 -0.31
N ALA A 115 9.19 -21.66 0.79
CA ALA A 115 9.62 -20.65 1.76
C ALA A 115 11.07 -20.25 1.44
N TYR A 116 11.26 -18.98 1.17
CA TYR A 116 12.59 -18.38 0.93
C TYR A 116 13.21 -17.93 2.26
N THR A 117 14.49 -17.59 2.21
CA THR A 117 15.18 -17.03 3.39
C THR A 117 14.66 -15.62 3.72
N SER A 118 14.97 -15.14 4.92
CA SER A 118 14.55 -13.82 5.36
C SER A 118 15.26 -12.70 4.59
N GLU A 119 14.59 -11.56 4.42
CA GLU A 119 15.11 -10.40 3.69
C GLU A 119 16.46 -9.89 4.22
N PRO A 120 16.73 -9.84 5.56
CA PRO A 120 18.07 -9.45 6.02
C PRO A 120 19.18 -10.38 5.52
N VAL A 121 18.91 -11.67 5.42
CA VAL A 121 19.89 -12.64 4.90
C VAL A 121 20.11 -12.43 3.42
N MET A 122 19.03 -12.20 2.67
CA MET A 122 19.12 -11.87 1.24
C MET A 122 19.88 -10.57 1.02
N ALA A 123 19.56 -9.51 1.78
CA ALA A 123 20.22 -8.21 1.66
C ALA A 123 21.71 -8.27 2.06
N ALA A 124 22.07 -9.08 3.04
CA ALA A 124 23.46 -9.28 3.46
C ALA A 124 24.38 -9.91 2.38
N THR A 125 23.81 -10.42 1.31
CA THR A 125 24.56 -10.86 0.14
C THR A 125 25.13 -9.71 -0.67
N PHE A 126 24.55 -8.51 -0.59
CA PHE A 126 24.83 -7.35 -1.46
C PHE A 126 24.70 -7.68 -2.95
N ASN A 127 23.94 -8.71 -3.30
CA ASN A 127 23.81 -9.21 -4.66
C ASN A 127 22.37 -9.07 -5.17
N THR A 128 22.15 -8.06 -6.00
CA THR A 128 20.85 -7.75 -6.59
C THR A 128 20.33 -8.83 -7.53
N GLU A 129 21.23 -9.63 -8.16
CA GLU A 129 20.84 -10.73 -9.03
C GLU A 129 20.14 -11.85 -8.25
N ILE A 130 20.55 -12.09 -7.00
CA ILE A 130 19.86 -13.05 -6.13
C ILE A 130 18.42 -12.61 -5.91
N LEU A 131 18.21 -11.32 -5.59
CA LEU A 131 16.86 -10.78 -5.38
C LEU A 131 16.02 -10.83 -6.65
N TYR A 132 16.61 -10.56 -7.81
CA TYR A 132 15.93 -10.74 -9.09
C TYR A 132 15.45 -12.18 -9.27
N ASN A 133 16.32 -13.15 -9.01
CA ASN A 133 15.98 -14.58 -9.13
C ASN A 133 14.92 -15.01 -8.09
N VAL A 134 14.97 -14.47 -6.87
CA VAL A 134 13.90 -14.70 -5.88
C VAL A 134 12.57 -14.15 -6.39
N GLY A 135 12.54 -12.92 -6.90
CA GLY A 135 11.34 -12.33 -7.48
C GLY A 135 10.76 -13.13 -8.65
N LEU A 136 11.62 -13.64 -9.56
CA LEU A 136 11.18 -14.55 -10.62
C LEU A 136 10.54 -15.82 -10.04
N SER A 137 11.17 -16.42 -9.04
CA SER A 137 10.69 -17.64 -8.40
C SER A 137 9.38 -17.42 -7.67
N MET A 138 9.23 -16.28 -6.95
CA MET A 138 7.98 -15.86 -6.34
C MET A 138 6.84 -15.75 -7.37
N GLY A 139 7.15 -15.14 -8.52
CA GLY A 139 6.19 -15.03 -9.61
C GLY A 139 5.79 -16.38 -10.19
N GLU A 140 6.72 -17.32 -10.34
CA GLU A 140 6.43 -18.69 -10.79
C GLU A 140 5.61 -19.47 -9.74
N ASP A 141 5.95 -19.35 -8.47
CA ASP A 141 5.19 -19.96 -7.38
C ASP A 141 3.74 -19.46 -7.36
N ALA A 142 3.53 -18.17 -7.54
CA ALA A 142 2.22 -17.58 -7.62
C ALA A 142 1.40 -18.09 -8.80
N LEU A 143 2.00 -18.15 -10.00
CA LEU A 143 1.36 -18.67 -11.21
C LEU A 143 0.98 -20.15 -11.10
N ARG A 144 1.80 -20.94 -10.40
CA ARG A 144 1.63 -22.39 -10.24
C ARG A 144 0.88 -22.77 -8.98
N SER A 145 0.58 -21.80 -8.13
CA SER A 145 -0.19 -22.05 -6.92
C SER A 145 -1.59 -22.55 -7.23
N ASP A 146 -2.16 -23.37 -6.35
CA ASP A 146 -3.45 -24.04 -6.57
C ASP A 146 -4.58 -23.05 -6.92
N ASN A 147 -4.56 -21.86 -6.35
CA ASN A 147 -5.57 -20.82 -6.56
C ASN A 147 -5.12 -19.67 -7.46
N ARG A 148 -4.00 -19.80 -8.16
CA ARG A 148 -3.45 -18.74 -9.02
C ARG A 148 -3.41 -17.39 -8.32
N VAL A 149 -2.47 -17.23 -7.44
CA VAL A 149 -2.24 -15.95 -6.75
C VAL A 149 -1.81 -14.89 -7.76
N VAL A 150 -2.56 -13.79 -7.84
CA VAL A 150 -2.25 -12.66 -8.72
C VAL A 150 -1.77 -11.43 -7.97
N GLY A 151 -1.97 -11.37 -6.66
CA GLY A 151 -1.49 -10.30 -5.77
C GLY A 151 -0.59 -10.85 -4.68
N TRP A 152 0.54 -10.21 -4.45
CA TRP A 152 1.49 -10.59 -3.42
C TRP A 152 1.73 -9.43 -2.45
N TYR A 153 1.42 -9.63 -1.16
CA TYR A 153 1.67 -8.65 -0.10
C TYR A 153 3.11 -8.72 0.37
N GLY A 154 3.98 -8.19 -0.44
CA GLY A 154 5.43 -8.13 -0.31
C GLY A 154 6.05 -7.46 -1.54
N PRO A 155 7.39 -7.24 -1.50
CA PRO A 155 8.26 -7.40 -0.34
C PRO A 155 8.01 -6.34 0.73
N ALA A 156 8.53 -6.59 1.93
CA ALA A 156 8.49 -5.62 3.02
C ALA A 156 9.84 -4.91 3.16
N MET A 157 9.82 -3.58 3.39
CA MET A 157 11.05 -2.79 3.27
C MET A 157 11.18 -1.63 4.25
N ASN A 158 10.52 -1.71 5.40
CA ASN A 158 10.72 -0.74 6.45
C ASN A 158 12.16 -0.82 7.01
N ILE A 159 12.59 0.25 7.61
CA ILE A 159 13.97 0.35 8.13
C ILE A 159 14.10 -0.37 9.47
N HIS A 160 15.20 -1.12 9.67
CA HIS A 160 15.58 -1.67 10.96
C HIS A 160 16.03 -0.55 11.90
N ARG A 161 15.10 0.04 12.62
CA ARG A 161 15.41 1.12 13.57
C ARG A 161 15.94 0.59 14.90
N THR A 162 15.50 -0.58 15.30
CA THR A 162 15.87 -1.24 16.53
C THR A 162 15.95 -2.74 16.36
N PRO A 163 16.90 -3.44 17.01
CA PRO A 163 16.96 -4.90 16.97
C PRO A 163 15.76 -5.56 17.67
N TYR A 164 15.01 -4.83 18.45
CA TYR A 164 13.85 -5.33 19.19
C TYR A 164 12.52 -5.27 18.41
N SER A 165 12.52 -4.81 17.16
CA SER A 165 11.32 -4.90 16.34
C SER A 165 11.04 -6.34 15.94
N GLY A 166 9.82 -6.82 16.21
CA GLY A 166 9.42 -8.21 15.98
C GLY A 166 9.33 -8.59 14.50
N ARG A 167 9.48 -7.65 13.56
CA ARG A 167 9.35 -7.88 12.12
C ARG A 167 10.62 -7.56 11.32
N ASN A 168 11.76 -7.38 11.98
CA ASN A 168 13.03 -7.16 11.27
C ASN A 168 13.37 -8.31 10.31
N PHE A 169 12.88 -9.51 10.54
CA PHE A 169 13.11 -10.68 9.69
C PHE A 169 12.52 -10.54 8.28
N GLU A 170 11.53 -9.67 8.09
CA GLU A 170 10.87 -9.43 6.80
C GLU A 170 11.22 -8.08 6.17
N TYR A 171 12.19 -7.36 6.72
CA TYR A 171 12.70 -6.09 6.21
C TYR A 171 14.18 -6.23 5.86
N TYR A 172 14.61 -5.67 4.74
CA TYR A 172 15.95 -5.93 4.21
C TYR A 172 17.10 -5.43 5.08
N SER A 173 17.01 -4.20 5.59
CA SER A 173 18.16 -3.53 6.19
C SER A 173 17.77 -2.32 7.04
N GLU A 174 18.74 -1.80 7.77
CA GLU A 174 18.74 -0.48 8.39
C GLU A 174 19.06 0.65 7.39
N ASP A 175 19.56 0.30 6.20
CA ASP A 175 19.94 1.22 5.15
C ASP A 175 18.89 1.27 4.04
N GLY A 176 18.34 2.46 3.79
CA GLY A 176 17.30 2.68 2.79
C GLY A 176 17.79 2.48 1.35
N PHE A 177 19.08 2.72 1.07
CA PHE A 177 19.66 2.49 -0.25
C PHE A 177 19.78 0.99 -0.53
N LEU A 178 20.38 0.24 0.39
CA LEU A 178 20.49 -1.22 0.26
C LEU A 178 19.11 -1.86 0.14
N SER A 179 18.20 -1.53 1.05
CA SER A 179 16.81 -2.02 1.01
C SER A 179 16.15 -1.73 -0.33
N GLY A 180 16.31 -0.51 -0.84
CA GLY A 180 15.71 -0.08 -2.10
C GLY A 180 16.27 -0.81 -3.31
N LYS A 181 17.60 -0.98 -3.40
CA LYS A 181 18.22 -1.68 -4.52
C LYS A 181 17.87 -3.16 -4.57
N MET A 182 17.78 -3.80 -3.40
CA MET A 182 17.34 -5.19 -3.29
C MET A 182 15.87 -5.33 -3.67
N ALA A 183 14.99 -4.54 -3.05
CA ALA A 183 13.57 -4.55 -3.32
C ALA A 183 13.23 -4.25 -4.78
N ALA A 184 13.90 -3.28 -5.42
CA ALA A 184 13.64 -2.92 -6.81
C ALA A 184 13.82 -4.11 -7.76
N GLN A 185 14.84 -4.93 -7.56
CA GLN A 185 15.09 -6.10 -8.40
C GLN A 185 14.03 -7.20 -8.17
N GLU A 186 13.70 -7.46 -6.92
CA GLU A 186 12.69 -8.46 -6.57
C GLU A 186 11.32 -8.05 -7.09
N VAL A 187 10.93 -6.79 -6.93
CA VAL A 187 9.69 -6.22 -7.45
C VAL A 187 9.62 -6.33 -8.97
N ALA A 188 10.66 -5.87 -9.68
CA ALA A 188 10.69 -5.92 -11.15
C ALA A 188 10.54 -7.35 -11.67
N ALA A 189 11.22 -8.31 -11.05
CA ALA A 189 11.19 -9.70 -11.43
C ALA A 189 9.82 -10.35 -11.17
N ALA A 190 9.24 -10.16 -9.98
CA ALA A 190 7.92 -10.67 -9.64
C ALA A 190 6.83 -10.10 -10.57
N ARG A 191 6.89 -8.81 -10.86
CA ARG A 191 5.99 -8.14 -11.82
C ARG A 191 6.12 -8.68 -13.23
N SER A 192 7.33 -9.07 -13.66
CA SER A 192 7.54 -9.65 -15.00
C SER A 192 6.75 -10.94 -15.22
N LYS A 193 6.31 -11.59 -14.13
CA LYS A 193 5.43 -12.77 -14.13
C LYS A 193 3.95 -12.43 -14.01
N GLY A 194 3.59 -11.15 -14.00
CA GLY A 194 2.20 -10.68 -13.93
C GLY A 194 1.66 -10.46 -12.53
N LEU A 195 2.49 -10.51 -11.48
CA LEU A 195 2.04 -10.23 -10.13
C LEU A 195 1.74 -8.73 -9.91
N VAL A 196 0.71 -8.48 -9.14
CA VAL A 196 0.48 -7.20 -8.45
C VAL A 196 1.27 -7.25 -7.15
N VAL A 197 2.33 -6.44 -7.07
CA VAL A 197 3.33 -6.48 -6.00
C VAL A 197 3.08 -5.34 -5.01
N TYR A 198 2.57 -5.69 -3.82
CA TYR A 198 2.21 -4.74 -2.76
C TYR A 198 3.39 -4.48 -1.84
N ILE A 199 4.22 -3.50 -2.19
CA ILE A 199 5.32 -3.09 -1.31
C ILE A 199 4.80 -2.61 0.05
N LYS A 200 5.41 -3.03 1.16
CA LYS A 200 4.86 -2.80 2.50
C LYS A 200 5.94 -2.53 3.55
N HIS A 201 5.60 -1.93 4.70
CA HIS A 201 4.34 -1.24 5.01
C HIS A 201 4.55 0.25 4.85
N PHE A 202 3.87 0.87 3.94
CA PHE A 202 4.06 2.27 3.54
C PHE A 202 3.30 3.21 4.48
N ALA A 203 3.96 3.95 5.40
CA ALA A 203 5.38 3.95 5.67
C ALA A 203 5.67 4.13 7.17
N LEU A 204 6.95 4.08 7.54
CA LEU A 204 7.43 4.27 8.91
C LEU A 204 6.91 3.23 9.92
N ASN A 205 6.66 2.00 9.49
CA ASN A 205 6.30 0.88 10.37
C ASN A 205 7.57 0.12 10.80
N ASP A 206 8.48 0.82 11.43
CA ASP A 206 9.77 0.30 11.89
C ASP A 206 9.75 -0.16 13.36
N PHE A 207 8.58 -0.12 13.98
CA PHE A 207 8.39 -0.51 15.39
C PHE A 207 7.05 -1.22 15.58
N GLU A 208 7.07 -2.42 16.17
CA GLU A 208 5.88 -3.26 16.32
C GLU A 208 5.09 -3.04 17.61
N THR A 209 5.74 -2.48 18.64
CA THR A 209 5.05 -2.19 19.90
C THR A 209 4.00 -1.11 19.69
N TYR A 210 2.75 -1.42 19.98
CA TYR A 210 1.58 -0.54 19.75
C TYR A 210 1.41 -0.08 18.30
N ARG A 211 1.91 -0.82 17.31
CA ARG A 211 1.89 -0.45 15.88
C ARG A 211 0.53 0.00 15.35
N GLN A 212 -0.54 -0.51 15.94
CA GLN A 212 -1.92 -0.20 15.51
C GLN A 212 -2.35 1.25 15.77
N SER A 213 -1.61 1.99 16.59
CA SER A 213 -1.94 3.38 16.91
C SER A 213 -0.73 4.25 17.26
N VAL A 214 0.48 3.68 17.21
CA VAL A 214 1.70 4.44 17.50
C VAL A 214 1.83 5.63 16.53
N ALA A 215 2.19 6.77 17.07
CA ALA A 215 2.47 7.98 16.31
C ALA A 215 4.00 8.14 16.17
N THR A 216 4.48 8.14 14.94
CA THR A 216 5.89 8.31 14.63
C THR A 216 6.14 9.76 14.24
N PHE A 217 7.08 10.40 14.92
CA PHE A 217 7.48 11.77 14.65
C PHE A 217 8.91 11.78 14.13
N ALA A 218 9.12 12.39 12.99
CA ALA A 218 10.43 12.63 12.40
C ALA A 218 10.39 13.92 11.56
N THR A 219 11.55 14.49 11.26
CA THR A 219 11.64 15.59 10.29
C THR A 219 11.34 15.07 8.89
N GLU A 220 10.82 15.92 8.01
CA GLU A 220 10.57 15.54 6.61
C GLU A 220 11.83 15.04 5.92
N GLN A 221 12.98 15.66 6.20
CA GLN A 221 14.26 15.19 5.69
C GLN A 221 14.55 13.74 6.09
N ALA A 222 14.43 13.39 7.38
CA ALA A 222 14.65 12.04 7.85
C ALA A 222 13.65 11.05 7.23
N ILE A 223 12.39 11.45 7.10
CA ILE A 223 11.35 10.65 6.46
C ILE A 223 11.75 10.32 5.02
N ARG A 224 12.14 11.32 4.23
CA ARG A 224 12.47 11.17 2.81
C ARG A 224 13.79 10.43 2.57
N GLU A 225 14.85 10.80 3.31
CA GLU A 225 16.18 10.27 3.06
C GLU A 225 16.43 8.89 3.65
N ILE A 226 15.68 8.49 4.67
CA ILE A 226 15.84 7.23 5.39
C ILE A 226 14.64 6.32 5.17
N TYR A 227 13.48 6.70 5.71
CA TYR A 227 12.34 5.79 5.82
C TYR A 227 11.60 5.55 4.52
N LEU A 228 11.56 6.53 3.63
CA LEU A 228 10.92 6.42 2.33
C LEU A 228 11.87 5.95 1.22
N LYS A 229 13.18 5.97 1.46
CA LYS A 229 14.17 5.72 0.41
C LYS A 229 14.04 4.35 -0.23
N GLY A 230 13.81 3.30 0.56
CA GLY A 230 13.58 1.96 0.05
C GLY A 230 12.36 1.88 -0.87
N PHE A 231 11.26 2.48 -0.46
CA PHE A 231 10.03 2.53 -1.25
C PHE A 231 10.18 3.32 -2.55
N GLN A 232 10.93 4.43 -2.51
CA GLN A 232 11.22 5.22 -3.69
C GLN A 232 11.88 4.37 -4.79
N TYR A 233 12.94 3.64 -4.46
CA TYR A 233 13.60 2.75 -5.42
C TYR A 233 12.70 1.63 -5.93
N ALA A 234 11.89 1.04 -5.04
CA ALA A 234 10.93 0.01 -5.45
C ALA A 234 9.90 0.54 -6.46
N VAL A 235 9.50 1.81 -6.34
CA VAL A 235 8.59 2.46 -7.30
C VAL A 235 9.32 2.87 -8.58
N GLU A 236 10.37 3.66 -8.46
CA GLU A 236 11.03 4.30 -9.61
C GLU A 236 11.86 3.32 -10.44
N GLU A 237 12.57 2.38 -9.82
CA GLU A 237 13.40 1.40 -10.49
C GLU A 237 12.74 0.02 -10.63
N GLY A 238 12.03 -0.43 -9.58
CA GLY A 238 11.32 -1.71 -9.59
C GLY A 238 9.97 -1.65 -10.28
N GLY A 239 9.42 -0.45 -10.43
CA GLY A 239 8.12 -0.20 -11.04
C GLY A 239 6.96 -0.76 -10.21
N ALA A 240 7.03 -0.77 -8.88
CA ALA A 240 5.97 -1.28 -8.03
C ALA A 240 4.60 -0.76 -8.46
N ASN A 241 3.62 -1.67 -8.57
CA ASN A 241 2.27 -1.39 -9.05
C ASN A 241 1.20 -1.48 -7.95
N ALA A 242 1.62 -1.73 -6.72
CA ALA A 242 0.76 -1.67 -5.54
C ALA A 242 1.58 -1.32 -4.30
N ALA A 243 0.92 -0.75 -3.28
CA ALA A 243 1.53 -0.44 -2.00
C ALA A 243 0.55 -0.71 -0.87
N MET A 244 1.03 -1.26 0.25
CA MET A 244 0.22 -1.46 1.45
C MET A 244 0.56 -0.39 2.47
N THR A 245 -0.43 0.45 2.82
CA THR A 245 -0.26 1.49 3.83
C THR A 245 -0.22 0.89 5.24
N SER A 246 0.65 1.43 6.08
CA SER A 246 0.92 0.90 7.41
C SER A 246 -0.15 1.25 8.44
N PHE A 247 -0.15 0.56 9.58
CA PHE A 247 -1.07 0.82 10.70
C PHE A 247 -0.78 2.11 11.46
N ASN A 248 0.50 2.46 11.59
CA ASN A 248 0.95 3.57 12.40
C ASN A 248 0.52 4.92 11.85
N ARG A 249 0.69 5.92 12.67
CA ARG A 249 0.55 7.32 12.28
C ARG A 249 1.89 7.94 11.96
N ILE A 250 1.90 8.88 11.05
CA ILE A 250 2.99 9.80 10.79
C ILE A 250 2.55 11.15 11.35
N GLY A 251 3.24 11.64 12.38
CA GLY A 251 2.69 12.66 13.23
C GLY A 251 1.41 12.18 13.91
N THR A 252 0.34 12.95 13.83
CA THR A 252 -0.96 12.56 14.39
C THR A 252 -1.89 11.85 13.41
N ARG A 253 -1.49 11.73 12.15
CA ARG A 253 -2.36 11.23 11.08
C ARG A 253 -1.97 9.80 10.67
N TRP A 254 -2.95 8.91 10.57
CA TRP A 254 -2.72 7.56 10.06
C TRP A 254 -2.06 7.60 8.67
N ALA A 255 -1.11 6.69 8.40
CA ALA A 255 -0.35 6.67 7.15
C ALA A 255 -1.25 6.58 5.92
N GLY A 256 -2.30 5.73 5.93
CA GLY A 256 -3.28 5.64 4.84
C GLY A 256 -4.23 6.83 4.70
N ALA A 257 -4.23 7.75 5.68
CA ALA A 257 -4.98 9.00 5.63
C ALA A 257 -4.06 10.23 5.45
N HIS A 258 -2.82 10.00 5.06
CA HIS A 258 -1.82 11.06 4.90
C HIS A 258 -1.66 11.44 3.43
N SER A 259 -2.39 12.48 2.98
CA SER A 259 -2.40 12.91 1.58
C SER A 259 -1.00 13.30 1.08
N GLY A 260 -0.18 13.96 1.91
CA GLY A 260 1.22 14.26 1.58
C GLY A 260 2.05 13.00 1.28
N LEU A 261 1.74 11.88 1.93
CA LEU A 261 2.40 10.61 1.66
C LEU A 261 1.83 9.92 0.41
N CYS A 262 0.52 9.71 0.37
CA CYS A 262 -0.11 8.87 -0.67
C CYS A 262 -0.31 9.62 -1.99
N ASN A 263 -0.70 10.88 -1.95
CA ASN A 263 -0.94 11.66 -3.17
C ASN A 263 0.31 12.41 -3.64
N GLU A 264 0.97 13.18 -2.74
CA GLU A 264 2.08 14.02 -3.18
C GLU A 264 3.33 13.17 -3.42
N VAL A 265 3.85 12.49 -2.41
CA VAL A 265 5.10 11.74 -2.53
C VAL A 265 4.93 10.53 -3.44
N LEU A 266 4.04 9.60 -3.10
CA LEU A 266 3.92 8.34 -3.82
C LEU A 266 3.51 8.56 -5.29
N ARG A 267 2.41 9.30 -5.52
CA ARG A 267 1.83 9.41 -6.87
C ARG A 267 2.44 10.53 -7.70
N LYS A 268 2.54 11.75 -7.16
CA LYS A 268 2.99 12.90 -7.96
C LYS A 268 4.50 12.94 -8.10
N GLU A 269 5.26 12.79 -7.00
CA GLU A 269 6.71 12.88 -7.06
C GLU A 269 7.35 11.65 -7.69
N TRP A 270 6.99 10.44 -7.22
CA TRP A 270 7.58 9.19 -7.73
C TRP A 270 6.86 8.61 -8.96
N GLY A 271 5.76 9.19 -9.36
CA GLY A 271 5.01 8.74 -10.53
C GLY A 271 4.37 7.36 -10.39
N PHE A 272 4.04 6.96 -9.17
CA PHE A 272 3.39 5.69 -8.93
C PHE A 272 2.02 5.62 -9.63
N VAL A 273 1.88 4.62 -10.49
CA VAL A 273 0.63 4.25 -11.15
C VAL A 273 0.25 2.87 -10.67
N GLY A 274 -0.66 2.81 -9.71
CA GLY A 274 -1.04 1.55 -9.08
C GLY A 274 -2.05 1.73 -7.95
N VAL A 275 -2.36 0.63 -7.28
CA VAL A 275 -3.35 0.58 -6.20
C VAL A 275 -2.67 0.67 -4.83
N THR A 276 -3.28 1.44 -3.93
CA THR A 276 -2.93 1.41 -2.51
C THR A 276 -3.96 0.60 -1.73
N LEU A 277 -3.47 -0.28 -0.88
CA LEU A 277 -4.25 -1.14 0.00
C LEU A 277 -3.90 -0.82 1.44
N THR A 278 -4.85 -0.83 2.36
CA THR A 278 -4.52 -0.73 3.79
C THR A 278 -3.86 -2.02 4.29
N ASP A 279 -3.15 -1.97 5.41
CA ASP A 279 -2.94 -3.16 6.23
C ASP A 279 -4.30 -3.67 6.77
N ALA A 280 -4.33 -4.85 7.39
CA ALA A 280 -5.56 -5.57 7.74
C ALA A 280 -6.56 -4.73 8.57
N VAL A 281 -7.77 -4.58 8.08
CA VAL A 281 -8.84 -3.81 8.72
C VAL A 281 -9.83 -4.71 9.42
N MET A 282 -10.12 -4.37 10.67
CA MET A 282 -11.14 -5.01 11.48
C MET A 282 -12.12 -3.95 12.00
N ALA A 283 -13.33 -4.35 12.34
CA ALA A 283 -14.39 -3.44 12.77
C ALA A 283 -14.04 -2.53 13.97
N ASN A 284 -13.07 -2.94 14.78
CA ASN A 284 -12.61 -2.17 15.95
C ASN A 284 -11.45 -1.19 15.66
N ARG A 285 -11.03 -1.04 14.39
CA ARG A 285 -9.91 -0.17 13.99
C ARG A 285 -10.42 1.16 13.45
N ASN A 286 -10.95 1.98 14.35
CA ASN A 286 -11.62 3.24 14.00
C ASN A 286 -10.73 4.29 13.33
N TRP A 287 -9.41 4.24 13.55
CA TRP A 287 -8.47 5.21 12.96
C TRP A 287 -8.21 4.98 11.46
N MET A 288 -8.57 3.81 10.94
CA MET A 288 -8.47 3.48 9.51
C MET A 288 -9.77 3.88 8.81
N ASP A 289 -10.18 5.13 9.00
CA ASP A 289 -11.44 5.63 8.45
C ASP A 289 -11.42 5.71 6.93
N VAL A 290 -12.48 5.20 6.32
CA VAL A 290 -12.60 5.06 4.87
C VAL A 290 -12.66 6.41 4.18
N SER A 291 -13.43 7.36 4.72
CA SER A 291 -13.66 8.65 4.06
C SER A 291 -12.36 9.44 3.97
N ILE A 292 -11.62 9.52 5.08
CA ILE A 292 -10.35 10.24 5.15
C ILE A 292 -9.26 9.53 4.33
N GLY A 293 -9.25 8.19 4.37
CA GLY A 293 -8.29 7.41 3.59
C GLY A 293 -8.49 7.59 2.09
N LEU A 294 -9.72 7.54 1.59
CA LEU A 294 -10.03 7.79 0.18
C LEU A 294 -9.60 9.19 -0.27
N GLU A 295 -9.89 10.22 0.53
CA GLU A 295 -9.43 11.59 0.23
C GLU A 295 -7.90 11.68 0.15
N ALA A 296 -7.22 10.95 1.04
CA ALA A 296 -5.77 10.96 1.11
C ALA A 296 -5.06 10.15 0.02
N GLY A 297 -5.81 9.38 -0.78
CA GLY A 297 -5.21 8.56 -1.84
C GLY A 297 -5.02 7.09 -1.50
N ASN A 298 -5.62 6.58 -0.43
CA ASN A 298 -5.71 5.15 -0.16
C ASN A 298 -6.92 4.57 -0.88
N ASP A 299 -6.73 3.58 -1.75
CA ASP A 299 -7.75 3.14 -2.70
C ASP A 299 -8.63 2.00 -2.16
N THR A 300 -8.03 1.04 -1.46
CA THR A 300 -8.70 -0.19 -1.07
C THR A 300 -8.39 -0.58 0.37
N TRP A 301 -9.26 -1.39 0.97
CA TRP A 301 -9.14 -1.83 2.36
C TRP A 301 -8.94 -3.35 2.43
N LEU A 302 -7.89 -3.79 3.11
CA LEU A 302 -7.64 -5.21 3.39
C LEU A 302 -8.70 -5.74 4.36
N SER A 303 -9.88 -5.99 3.83
CA SER A 303 -11.07 -6.47 4.52
C SER A 303 -11.82 -7.46 3.65
N SER A 304 -12.50 -8.41 4.27
CA SER A 304 -13.44 -9.33 3.62
C SER A 304 -14.86 -9.21 4.18
N GLY A 305 -15.13 -8.15 4.92
CA GLY A 305 -16.40 -7.99 5.64
C GLY A 305 -17.39 -7.05 4.94
N ASP A 306 -18.64 -7.53 4.72
CA ASP A 306 -19.73 -6.75 4.14
C ASP A 306 -20.05 -5.47 4.94
N TRP A 307 -19.68 -5.42 6.23
CA TRP A 307 -19.83 -4.23 7.07
C TRP A 307 -19.11 -3.00 6.51
N LEU A 308 -17.94 -3.22 5.86
CA LEU A 308 -17.18 -2.13 5.30
C LEU A 308 -17.80 -1.64 3.98
N VAL A 309 -18.27 -2.55 3.14
CA VAL A 309 -19.01 -2.23 1.91
C VAL A 309 -20.23 -1.38 2.25
N SER A 310 -21.07 -1.80 3.22
CA SER A 310 -22.22 -1.04 3.65
C SER A 310 -21.88 0.35 4.19
N LYS A 311 -20.75 0.48 4.90
CA LYS A 311 -20.26 1.78 5.38
C LYS A 311 -19.84 2.68 4.22
N ILE A 312 -19.20 2.13 3.19
CA ILE A 312 -18.74 2.87 2.02
C ILE A 312 -19.93 3.35 1.19
N GLU A 313 -20.91 2.49 0.93
CA GLU A 313 -22.15 2.86 0.22
C GLU A 313 -22.86 4.04 0.89
N GLY A 314 -22.84 4.06 2.22
CA GLY A 314 -23.49 5.10 3.00
C GLY A 314 -22.79 6.46 3.02
N SER A 315 -21.48 6.53 2.83
CA SER A 315 -20.75 7.74 3.21
C SER A 315 -19.67 8.26 2.26
N ALA A 316 -18.94 7.41 1.56
CA ALA A 316 -17.63 7.82 1.06
C ALA A 316 -17.46 7.88 -0.46
N LEU A 317 -18.15 7.04 -1.21
CA LEU A 317 -17.96 6.94 -2.65
C LEU A 317 -18.49 8.13 -3.44
N ARG A 318 -19.30 8.95 -2.84
CA ARG A 318 -19.79 10.21 -3.44
C ARG A 318 -18.66 11.22 -3.75
N ARG A 319 -17.41 10.94 -3.33
CA ARG A 319 -16.31 11.89 -3.33
C ARG A 319 -15.25 11.71 -4.42
N ARG A 320 -15.12 10.54 -5.03
CA ARG A 320 -13.88 10.19 -5.76
C ARG A 320 -13.95 10.03 -7.28
N THR A 321 -15.06 10.23 -7.90
CA THR A 321 -15.13 10.12 -9.37
C THR A 321 -14.67 11.38 -10.12
N SER A 322 -14.36 12.47 -9.42
CA SER A 322 -13.96 13.74 -10.04
C SER A 322 -12.46 14.03 -10.05
N SER A 323 -11.64 13.20 -9.39
CA SER A 323 -10.20 13.47 -9.32
C SER A 323 -9.34 12.25 -9.66
N ILE A 324 -9.39 11.80 -10.91
CA ILE A 324 -8.22 11.18 -11.52
C ILE A 324 -7.24 12.33 -11.72
N PRO A 325 -6.07 12.36 -11.05
CA PRO A 325 -5.10 13.41 -11.31
C PRO A 325 -4.69 13.31 -12.77
N THR A 326 -5.04 14.29 -13.58
CA THR A 326 -4.43 14.46 -14.89
C THR A 326 -2.94 14.66 -14.65
N ARG A 327 -2.16 13.66 -14.95
CA ARG A 327 -0.71 13.75 -14.94
C ARG A 327 -0.31 14.80 -15.97
N THR A 328 0.20 15.93 -15.53
CA THR A 328 0.90 16.84 -16.45
C THR A 328 2.13 16.06 -16.92
N PRO A 329 2.34 15.88 -18.23
CA PRO A 329 3.55 15.21 -18.71
C PRO A 329 4.76 16.01 -18.23
N PRO A 330 5.88 15.37 -17.90
CA PRO A 330 7.12 16.06 -17.58
C PRO A 330 7.53 16.89 -18.80
N LEU A 331 7.90 18.16 -18.55
CA LEU A 331 8.51 19.07 -19.52
C LEU A 331 9.89 18.56 -19.94
#